data_23be58821ea564637084178aae60505d
#
_entry.id   23be58821ea564637084178aae60505d
#
_cell.length_a   1.000
_cell.length_b   1.000
_cell.length_c   1.000
_cell.angle_alpha   90.00
_cell.angle_beta   90.00
_cell.angle_gamma   90.00
#
_symmetry.space_group_name_H-M   'P 1'
#
loop_
_entity.id
_entity.type
_entity.pdbx_description
1 polymer ?
#
loop_
_entity_poly.entity_id
_entity_poly.type
_entity_poly.pdbx_seq_one_letter_code
_entity_poly.pdbx_strand_id
1 'polypeptide(L)'
;MKVRIKWLENVAFVGESESGHAMVMDGAPEGGGRNLGPRPMETVLIGTGGCTAYDVVHILRKGRAPVTDCVVEIAAERAPQDPQVFPRIHFHFIVTGRGLKREQVERAIHLSAEKYCSASIMLGKTAAITHDFEVREAGYEIRDTRYEIR
;
A
#
# COMPACT_ATOMS: atom_id res chain seq x y z
N MET A 1 -4.46 17.88 10.36
CA MET A 1 -4.60 17.17 9.06
C MET A 1 -6.04 17.25 8.61
N LYS A 2 -6.29 17.79 7.42
CA LYS A 2 -7.64 17.94 6.86
C LYS A 2 -7.64 17.41 5.43
N VAL A 3 -8.76 16.84 5.03
CA VAL A 3 -9.04 16.44 3.66
C VAL A 3 -10.43 16.92 3.25
N ARG A 4 -10.62 17.14 1.97
CA ARG A 4 -11.91 17.55 1.40
C ARG A 4 -12.25 16.58 0.26
N ILE A 5 -13.46 16.05 0.29
CA ILE A 5 -13.96 15.19 -0.78
C ILE A 5 -15.09 15.93 -1.49
N LYS A 6 -14.97 16.06 -2.81
CA LYS A 6 -15.96 16.71 -3.65
C LYS A 6 -16.47 15.73 -4.71
N TRP A 7 -17.78 15.64 -4.81
CA TRP A 7 -18.44 14.93 -5.89
C TRP A 7 -18.21 15.67 -7.22
N LEU A 8 -17.84 14.93 -8.25
CA LEU A 8 -17.66 15.45 -9.62
C LEU A 8 -18.91 15.17 -10.46
N GLU A 9 -19.12 13.91 -10.79
CA GLU A 9 -20.26 13.42 -11.55
C GLU A 9 -20.42 11.91 -11.34
N ASN A 10 -21.60 11.36 -11.59
CA ASN A 10 -21.91 9.94 -11.42
C ASN A 10 -21.47 9.45 -10.02
N VAL A 11 -20.46 8.57 -9.97
CA VAL A 11 -19.85 8.06 -8.72
C VAL A 11 -18.37 8.41 -8.63
N ALA A 12 -17.95 9.47 -9.34
CA ALA A 12 -16.59 9.99 -9.32
C ALA A 12 -16.45 11.13 -8.31
N PHE A 13 -15.36 11.12 -7.56
CA PHE A 13 -15.04 12.09 -6.52
C PHE A 13 -13.58 12.54 -6.64
N VAL A 14 -13.30 13.78 -6.28
CA VAL A 14 -11.93 14.23 -6.04
C VAL A 14 -11.69 14.40 -4.55
N GLY A 15 -10.59 13.81 -4.08
CA GLY A 15 -10.06 14.00 -2.73
C GLY A 15 -8.91 15.00 -2.77
N GLU A 16 -8.96 16.02 -1.92
CA GLU A 16 -7.93 17.05 -1.78
C GLU A 16 -7.34 16.98 -0.38
N SER A 17 -6.02 16.98 -0.28
CA SER A 17 -5.31 17.03 1.00
C SER A 17 -4.90 18.44 1.37
N GLU A 18 -4.77 18.71 2.66
CA GLU A 18 -4.25 19.97 3.20
C GLU A 18 -2.82 20.28 2.70
N SER A 19 -2.07 19.26 2.29
CA SER A 19 -0.73 19.41 1.71
C SER A 19 -0.72 19.87 0.23
N GLY A 20 -1.89 20.14 -0.35
CA GLY A 20 -2.01 20.69 -1.70
C GLY A 20 -2.02 19.67 -2.84
N HIS A 21 -2.35 18.42 -2.55
CA HIS A 21 -2.44 17.34 -3.54
C HIS A 21 -3.87 16.85 -3.69
N ALA A 22 -4.19 16.32 -4.86
CA ALA A 22 -5.50 15.76 -5.15
C ALA A 22 -5.40 14.42 -5.87
N MET A 23 -6.43 13.60 -5.70
CA MET A 23 -6.62 12.36 -6.45
C MET A 23 -8.08 12.18 -6.82
N VAL A 24 -8.34 11.57 -7.97
CA VAL A 24 -9.68 11.16 -8.38
C VAL A 24 -9.91 9.72 -7.91
N MET A 25 -11.09 9.47 -7.34
CA MET A 25 -11.61 8.13 -7.04
C MET A 25 -12.88 7.93 -7.87
N ASP A 26 -13.10 6.71 -8.34
CA ASP A 26 -14.30 6.40 -9.14
C ASP A 26 -14.82 5.00 -8.81
N GLY A 27 -16.07 4.75 -9.15
CA GLY A 27 -16.69 3.45 -9.02
C GLY A 27 -16.35 2.51 -10.17
N ALA A 28 -16.70 1.23 -9.99
CA ALA A 28 -16.69 0.26 -11.08
C ALA A 28 -17.79 0.56 -12.12
N PRO A 29 -17.61 0.16 -13.40
CA PRO A 29 -18.62 0.38 -14.45
C PRO A 29 -19.98 -0.17 -14.08
N GLU A 30 -20.04 -1.33 -13.42
CA GLU A 30 -21.28 -1.99 -12.97
C GLU A 30 -22.04 -1.14 -11.94
N GLY A 31 -21.35 -0.27 -11.20
CA GLY A 31 -21.91 0.66 -10.24
C GLY A 31 -22.15 2.08 -10.79
N GLY A 32 -22.03 2.27 -12.12
CA GLY A 32 -22.20 3.57 -12.77
C GLY A 32 -20.91 4.42 -12.84
N GLY A 33 -19.76 3.84 -12.52
CA GLY A 33 -18.45 4.48 -12.68
C GLY A 33 -17.92 4.37 -14.10
N ARG A 34 -16.84 5.10 -14.36
CA ARG A 34 -16.12 5.11 -15.65
C ARG A 34 -14.67 4.64 -15.50
N ASN A 35 -14.31 4.12 -14.33
CA ASN A 35 -12.96 3.66 -14.01
C ASN A 35 -11.88 4.74 -14.21
N LEU A 36 -12.17 5.98 -13.82
CA LEU A 36 -11.27 7.12 -13.95
C LEU A 36 -10.22 7.22 -12.84
N GLY A 37 -10.32 6.38 -11.83
CA GLY A 37 -9.42 6.33 -10.69
C GLY A 37 -9.68 5.11 -9.82
N PRO A 38 -8.83 4.90 -8.80
CA PRO A 38 -9.04 3.80 -7.85
C PRO A 38 -10.35 3.96 -7.10
N ARG A 39 -10.91 2.84 -6.67
CA ARG A 39 -12.07 2.82 -5.80
C ARG A 39 -11.69 3.33 -4.39
N PRO A 40 -12.63 3.90 -3.63
CA PRO A 40 -12.33 4.39 -2.27
C PRO A 40 -11.64 3.34 -1.39
N MET A 41 -12.08 2.09 -1.43
CA MET A 41 -11.45 1.04 -0.62
C MET A 41 -10.07 0.60 -1.16
N GLU A 42 -9.82 0.68 -2.46
CA GLU A 42 -8.47 0.51 -3.01
C GLU A 42 -7.54 1.64 -2.53
N THR A 43 -8.05 2.86 -2.44
CA THR A 43 -7.31 4.01 -1.91
C THR A 43 -6.89 3.80 -0.45
N VAL A 44 -7.71 3.14 0.36
CA VAL A 44 -7.36 2.76 1.74
C VAL A 44 -6.15 1.81 1.73
N LEU A 45 -6.14 0.81 0.85
CA LEU A 45 -5.01 -0.12 0.71
C LEU A 45 -3.77 0.56 0.17
N ILE A 46 -3.90 1.42 -0.85
CA ILE A 46 -2.80 2.20 -1.42
C ILE A 46 -2.14 3.07 -0.34
N GLY A 47 -2.95 3.80 0.43
CA GLY A 47 -2.46 4.62 1.54
C GLY A 47 -1.75 3.80 2.63
N THR A 48 -2.31 2.63 2.94
CA THR A 48 -1.70 1.72 3.91
C THR A 48 -0.37 1.15 3.41
N GLY A 49 -0.31 0.75 2.13
CA GLY A 49 0.92 0.27 1.49
C GLY A 49 2.00 1.35 1.47
N GLY A 50 1.63 2.58 1.12
CA GLY A 50 2.54 3.72 1.15
C GLY A 50 3.07 4.01 2.55
N CYS A 51 2.21 3.91 3.57
CA CYS A 51 2.60 4.09 4.97
C CYS A 51 3.65 3.07 5.42
N THR A 52 3.40 1.79 5.19
CA THR A 52 4.34 0.73 5.60
C THR A 52 5.63 0.72 4.76
N ALA A 53 5.55 0.97 3.44
CA ALA A 53 6.72 1.09 2.59
C ALA A 53 7.64 2.25 3.02
N TYR A 54 7.05 3.40 3.35
CA TYR A 54 7.79 4.54 3.89
C TYR A 54 8.59 4.16 5.14
N ASP A 55 7.95 3.49 6.10
CA ASP A 55 8.61 3.06 7.33
C ASP A 55 9.77 2.11 7.05
N VAL A 56 9.53 1.06 6.24
CA VAL A 56 10.55 0.06 5.91
C VAL A 56 11.77 0.71 5.26
N VAL A 57 11.56 1.55 4.24
CA VAL A 57 12.65 2.27 3.58
C VAL A 57 13.37 3.21 4.55
N HIS A 58 12.62 3.95 5.38
CA HIS A 58 13.19 4.88 6.36
C HIS A 58 14.05 4.15 7.40
N ILE A 59 13.55 3.04 7.95
CA ILE A 59 14.28 2.23 8.94
C ILE A 59 15.55 1.66 8.34
N LEU A 60 15.48 1.10 7.12
CA LEU A 60 16.64 0.55 6.42
C LEU A 60 17.69 1.63 6.15
N ARG A 61 17.29 2.79 5.64
CA ARG A 61 18.19 3.93 5.38
C ARG A 61 18.82 4.46 6.65
N LYS A 62 18.05 4.60 7.73
CA LYS A 62 18.57 5.01 9.05
C LYS A 62 19.57 4.00 9.60
N GLY A 63 19.37 2.72 9.33
CA GLY A 63 20.31 1.63 9.64
C GLY A 63 21.48 1.52 8.66
N ARG A 64 21.63 2.46 7.71
CA ARG A 64 22.64 2.45 6.64
C ARG A 64 22.63 1.17 5.80
N ALA A 65 21.48 0.50 5.71
CA ALA A 65 21.31 -0.64 4.84
C ALA A 65 21.28 -0.17 3.37
N PRO A 66 21.92 -0.89 2.45
CA PRO A 66 22.06 -0.45 1.06
C PRO A 66 20.82 -0.76 0.22
N VAL A 67 19.64 -0.33 0.68
CA VAL A 67 18.35 -0.47 -0.02
C VAL A 67 18.31 0.44 -1.23
N THR A 68 17.86 -0.10 -2.36
CA THR A 68 17.72 0.62 -3.64
C THR A 68 16.28 0.67 -4.14
N ASP A 69 15.43 -0.29 -3.74
CA ASP A 69 14.02 -0.35 -4.12
C ASP A 69 13.18 -1.06 -3.05
N CYS A 70 11.89 -0.74 -3.03
CA CYS A 70 10.91 -1.37 -2.15
C CYS A 70 9.54 -1.36 -2.82
N VAL A 71 9.03 -2.55 -3.11
CA VAL A 71 7.67 -2.75 -3.60
C VAL A 71 6.85 -3.43 -2.51
N VAL A 72 5.60 -3.03 -2.36
CA VAL A 72 4.64 -3.67 -1.46
C VAL A 72 3.42 -4.07 -2.27
N GLU A 73 3.22 -5.36 -2.44
CA GLU A 73 2.02 -5.92 -3.04
C GLU A 73 1.02 -6.24 -1.92
N ILE A 74 -0.23 -5.85 -2.10
CA ILE A 74 -1.25 -6.02 -1.08
C ILE A 74 -2.42 -6.80 -1.67
N ALA A 75 -2.74 -7.92 -1.03
CA ALA A 75 -3.95 -8.68 -1.29
C ALA A 75 -4.91 -8.53 -0.12
N ALA A 76 -6.16 -8.17 -0.41
CA ALA A 76 -7.20 -8.02 0.61
C ALA A 76 -8.50 -8.66 0.14
N GLU A 77 -9.22 -9.26 1.08
CA GLU A 77 -10.56 -9.81 0.85
C GLU A 77 -11.60 -8.81 1.36
N ARG A 78 -12.73 -8.71 0.66
CA ARG A 78 -13.90 -7.97 1.13
C ARG A 78 -14.88 -8.92 1.81
N ALA A 79 -15.49 -8.50 2.91
CA ALA A 79 -16.60 -9.25 3.49
C ALA A 79 -17.74 -9.40 2.46
N PRO A 80 -18.41 -10.57 2.38
CA PRO A 80 -19.45 -10.81 1.39
C PRO A 80 -20.76 -10.06 1.67
N GLN A 81 -20.92 -9.56 2.89
CA GLN A 81 -22.10 -8.82 3.34
C GLN A 81 -21.71 -7.43 3.83
N ASP A 82 -22.66 -6.52 3.79
CA ASP A 82 -22.47 -5.16 4.32
C ASP A 82 -22.33 -5.14 5.86
N PRO A 83 -21.44 -4.32 6.38
CA PRO A 83 -20.46 -3.52 5.67
C PRO A 83 -19.33 -4.38 5.11
N GLN A 84 -19.01 -4.19 3.83
CA GLN A 84 -17.96 -4.95 3.14
C GLN A 84 -16.56 -4.51 3.57
N VAL A 85 -16.23 -4.71 4.83
CA VAL A 85 -14.91 -4.44 5.41
C VAL A 85 -13.85 -5.41 4.88
N PHE A 86 -12.58 -5.16 5.19
CA PHE A 86 -11.49 -6.12 4.95
C PHE A 86 -11.33 -7.05 6.16
N PRO A 87 -11.80 -8.31 6.13
CA PRO A 87 -11.52 -9.25 7.21
C PRO A 87 -10.07 -9.72 7.22
N ARG A 88 -9.41 -9.75 6.04
CA ARG A 88 -8.01 -10.17 5.89
C ARG A 88 -7.28 -9.26 4.90
N ILE A 89 -6.03 -8.93 5.24
CA ILE A 89 -5.11 -8.16 4.41
C ILE A 89 -3.74 -8.83 4.50
N HIS A 90 -3.14 -9.13 3.35
CA HIS A 90 -1.79 -9.66 3.27
C HIS A 90 -0.86 -8.68 2.57
N PHE A 91 0.31 -8.43 3.15
CA PHE A 91 1.36 -7.59 2.59
C PHE A 91 2.55 -8.45 2.18
N HIS A 92 2.91 -8.39 0.92
CA HIS A 92 4.13 -8.99 0.39
C HIS A 92 5.14 -7.90 0.06
N PHE A 93 6.29 -7.91 0.73
CA PHE A 93 7.35 -6.91 0.53
C PHE A 93 8.42 -7.48 -0.40
N ILE A 94 8.79 -6.71 -1.41
CA ILE A 94 9.92 -7.00 -2.29
C ILE A 94 10.94 -5.89 -2.08
N VAL A 95 12.04 -6.21 -1.38
CA VAL A 95 13.04 -5.21 -1.01
C VAL A 95 14.34 -5.52 -1.72
N THR A 96 14.82 -4.57 -2.51
CA THR A 96 16.04 -4.71 -3.32
C THR A 96 17.18 -3.86 -2.76
N GLY A 97 18.38 -4.40 -2.78
CA GLY A 97 19.58 -3.67 -2.36
C GLY A 97 20.86 -4.42 -2.69
N ARG A 98 22.01 -3.78 -2.46
CA ARG A 98 23.34 -4.39 -2.72
C ARG A 98 23.88 -5.02 -1.44
N GLY A 99 23.90 -6.36 -1.38
CA GLY A 99 24.30 -7.07 -0.17
C GLY A 99 23.39 -6.80 1.01
N LEU A 100 22.11 -6.57 0.77
CA LEU A 100 21.10 -6.30 1.79
C LEU A 100 20.85 -7.57 2.62
N LYS A 101 21.00 -7.46 3.93
CA LYS A 101 20.83 -8.60 4.83
C LYS A 101 19.35 -8.86 5.10
N ARG A 102 18.94 -10.13 5.00
CA ARG A 102 17.57 -10.57 5.26
C ARG A 102 17.05 -10.11 6.64
N GLU A 103 17.90 -10.22 7.66
CA GLU A 103 17.55 -9.85 9.04
C GLU A 103 17.28 -8.34 9.22
N GLN A 104 17.93 -7.51 8.41
CA GLN A 104 17.68 -6.06 8.42
C GLN A 104 16.29 -5.75 7.85
N VAL A 105 15.92 -6.43 6.76
CA VAL A 105 14.60 -6.27 6.12
C VAL A 105 13.50 -6.79 7.03
N GLU A 106 13.67 -8.00 7.58
CA GLU A 106 12.71 -8.60 8.52
C GLU A 106 12.45 -7.69 9.72
N ARG A 107 13.52 -7.17 10.32
CA ARG A 107 13.42 -6.22 11.44
C ARG A 107 12.69 -4.94 11.04
N ALA A 108 12.95 -4.39 9.86
CA ALA A 108 12.31 -3.16 9.39
C ALA A 108 10.80 -3.37 9.19
N ILE A 109 10.40 -4.48 8.57
CA ILE A 109 8.99 -4.85 8.37
C ILE A 109 8.29 -5.05 9.72
N HIS A 110 8.90 -5.81 10.63
CA HIS A 110 8.36 -6.04 11.97
C HIS A 110 8.15 -4.73 12.75
N LEU A 111 9.13 -3.84 12.73
CA LEU A 111 9.00 -2.54 13.39
C LEU A 111 7.90 -1.66 12.76
N SER A 112 7.76 -1.67 11.44
CA SER A 112 6.65 -1.00 10.77
C SER A 112 5.32 -1.58 11.23
N ALA A 113 5.15 -2.90 11.13
CA ALA A 113 3.88 -3.57 11.41
C ALA A 113 3.41 -3.41 12.85
N GLU A 114 4.33 -3.46 13.83
CA GLU A 114 3.97 -3.48 15.24
C GLU A 114 4.03 -2.12 15.93
N LYS A 115 4.81 -1.18 15.39
CA LYS A 115 5.10 0.05 16.12
C LYS A 115 4.82 1.34 15.33
N TYR A 116 5.14 1.40 14.04
CA TYR A 116 5.21 2.67 13.34
C TYR A 116 4.10 2.91 12.33
N CYS A 117 3.68 1.91 11.58
CA CYS A 117 2.67 2.09 10.54
C CYS A 117 1.28 2.34 11.14
N SER A 118 0.91 3.61 11.24
CA SER A 118 -0.39 4.02 11.78
C SER A 118 -1.55 3.38 11.03
N ALA A 119 -1.46 3.27 9.71
CA ALA A 119 -2.53 2.74 8.88
C ALA A 119 -2.73 1.23 9.10
N SER A 120 -1.66 0.42 9.08
CA SER A 120 -1.78 -1.03 9.31
C SER A 120 -2.21 -1.35 10.74
N ILE A 121 -1.72 -0.59 11.74
CA ILE A 121 -2.13 -0.75 13.14
C ILE A 121 -3.60 -0.41 13.33
N MET A 122 -4.12 0.65 12.67
CA MET A 122 -5.54 0.99 12.70
C MET A 122 -6.39 -0.11 12.06
N LEU A 123 -6.04 -0.55 10.85
CA LEU A 123 -6.77 -1.60 10.14
C LEU A 123 -6.69 -2.96 10.88
N GLY A 124 -5.58 -3.24 11.52
CA GLY A 124 -5.37 -4.45 12.32
C GLY A 124 -6.27 -4.56 13.56
N LYS A 125 -7.02 -3.50 13.91
CA LYS A 125 -8.05 -3.60 14.96
C LYS A 125 -9.28 -4.39 14.52
N THR A 126 -9.53 -4.50 13.22
CA THR A 126 -10.69 -5.18 12.64
C THR A 126 -10.34 -6.21 11.58
N ALA A 127 -9.16 -6.13 10.99
CA ALA A 127 -8.66 -7.05 9.97
C ALA A 127 -7.54 -7.93 10.51
N ALA A 128 -7.51 -9.21 10.12
CA ALA A 128 -6.34 -10.05 10.30
C ALA A 128 -5.28 -9.65 9.27
N ILE A 129 -4.17 -9.11 9.75
CA ILE A 129 -3.06 -8.68 8.89
C ILE A 129 -1.93 -9.71 8.95
N THR A 130 -1.47 -10.12 7.78
CA THR A 130 -0.29 -10.97 7.61
C THR A 130 0.70 -10.33 6.67
N HIS A 131 1.96 -10.71 6.78
CA HIS A 131 3.01 -10.23 5.88
C HIS A 131 4.08 -11.29 5.67
N ASP A 132 4.68 -11.23 4.49
CA ASP A 132 5.90 -11.94 4.14
C ASP A 132 6.79 -11.04 3.28
N PHE A 133 7.97 -11.51 2.93
CA PHE A 133 8.91 -10.70 2.15
C PHE A 133 9.93 -11.53 1.41
N GLU A 134 10.47 -10.94 0.35
CA GLU A 134 11.68 -11.37 -0.32
C GLU A 134 12.73 -10.25 -0.39
N VAL A 135 13.99 -10.65 -0.40
CA VAL A 135 15.13 -9.73 -0.58
C VAL A 135 15.75 -10.04 -1.93
N ARG A 136 15.91 -9.00 -2.76
CA ARG A 136 16.51 -9.11 -4.09
C ARG A 136 17.84 -8.39 -4.14
N GLU A 137 18.84 -8.99 -4.84
CA GLU A 137 20.12 -8.35 -5.09
C GLU A 137 19.97 -7.31 -6.22
N ALA A 138 20.47 -6.09 -5.99
CA ALA A 138 20.47 -5.03 -6.99
C ALA A 138 21.49 -5.38 -8.10
N GLY A 139 21.03 -5.40 -9.34
CA GLY A 139 21.85 -5.78 -10.51
C GLY A 139 21.27 -6.94 -11.32
N TYR A 140 20.27 -7.65 -10.81
CA TYR A 140 19.43 -8.50 -11.64
C TYR A 140 18.39 -7.64 -12.35
N GLU A 141 18.52 -7.48 -13.66
CA GLU A 141 17.43 -6.92 -14.49
C GLU A 141 16.25 -7.88 -14.40
N ILE A 142 15.28 -7.56 -13.53
CA ILE A 142 13.98 -8.19 -13.61
C ILE A 142 13.27 -7.51 -14.78
N ARG A 143 13.15 -8.20 -15.89
CA ARG A 143 12.15 -7.84 -16.90
C ARG A 143 10.78 -7.94 -16.22
N ASP A 144 10.27 -6.78 -15.78
CA ASP A 144 8.92 -6.67 -15.28
C ASP A 144 7.95 -6.92 -16.45
N THR A 145 7.43 -8.15 -16.52
CA THR A 145 6.48 -8.57 -17.54
C THR A 145 5.03 -8.47 -17.07
N ARG A 146 4.73 -7.75 -15.98
CA ARG A 146 3.41 -7.87 -15.31
C ARG A 146 2.58 -6.61 -15.15
N TYR A 147 2.99 -5.48 -15.71
CA TYR A 147 2.08 -4.35 -15.87
C TYR A 147 1.88 -4.05 -17.37
N GLU A 148 1.29 -4.97 -18.11
CA GLU A 148 0.53 -4.58 -19.27
C GLU A 148 -0.76 -3.94 -18.75
N ILE A 149 -0.74 -2.62 -18.65
CA ILE A 149 -1.93 -1.80 -18.52
C ILE A 149 -2.71 -1.99 -19.82
N ARG A 150 -3.74 -2.81 -19.78
CA ARG A 150 -4.78 -2.90 -20.82
C ARG A 150 -5.87 -1.90 -20.56
#